data_03fee838ad3b581144b3b90d844f7b0c
#
_entry.id   03fee838ad3b581144b3b90d844f7b0c
#
_cell.length_a   1.000
_cell.length_b   1.000
_cell.length_c   1.000
_cell.angle_alpha   90.00
_cell.angle_beta   90.00
_cell.angle_gamma   90.00
#
_symmetry.space_group_name_H-M   'P 1'
#
loop_
_entity.id
_entity.type
_entity.pdbx_description
1 polymer ?
#
loop_
_entity_poly.entity_id
_entity_poly.type
_entity_poly.pdbx_seq_one_letter_code
_entity_poly.pdbx_strand_id
1 'polypeptide(L)'
;MHETSLGTTLTDYLSGESIDETTYESFRQALARLLVEERGYPKDRLKAKQDICYEIDGEPFHRPIDIVVYDPDNRPVLLVMFCSGSVGSYEREASVAARLFPGGPAPLAVVTDTTSAALLDAAGGGVLAEGMNAIPRWRQLLEMAAERRAEPLTEEQRDRLVRIFHTYSGFLFGACCQDCRPTRG
;
A
#
# COMPACT_ATOMS: atom_id res chain seq x y z
N MET A 1 10.03 0.55 -11.00
CA MET A 1 11.40 0.58 -10.43
C MET A 1 11.92 -0.84 -10.44
N HIS A 2 13.07 -1.09 -11.03
CA HIS A 2 13.66 -2.42 -11.00
C HIS A 2 14.32 -2.59 -9.63
N GLU A 3 13.84 -3.54 -8.84
CA GLU A 3 14.55 -3.98 -7.65
C GLU A 3 15.86 -4.63 -8.09
N THR A 4 16.97 -4.08 -7.61
CA THR A 4 18.29 -4.67 -7.87
C THR A 4 18.66 -5.49 -6.64
N SER A 5 18.83 -6.80 -6.82
CA SER A 5 19.37 -7.68 -5.78
C SER A 5 20.79 -7.26 -5.44
N LEU A 6 21.09 -7.17 -4.16
CA LEU A 6 22.45 -6.89 -3.66
C LEU A 6 23.29 -8.17 -3.53
N GLY A 7 22.72 -9.35 -3.87
CA GLY A 7 23.39 -10.64 -3.75
C GLY A 7 23.51 -11.17 -2.32
N THR A 8 22.82 -10.53 -1.39
CA THR A 8 22.74 -10.87 0.03
C THR A 8 21.30 -11.12 0.44
N THR A 9 21.09 -11.75 1.60
CA THR A 9 19.78 -11.97 2.20
C THR A 9 19.66 -11.23 3.51
N LEU A 10 18.44 -10.84 3.84
CA LEU A 10 18.09 -10.28 5.15
C LEU A 10 16.91 -11.04 5.76
N THR A 11 16.73 -10.90 7.06
CA THR A 11 15.54 -11.44 7.73
C THR A 11 14.43 -10.41 7.68
N ASP A 12 13.30 -10.76 7.06
CA ASP A 12 12.12 -9.89 7.02
C ASP A 12 11.61 -9.61 8.43
N TYR A 13 11.51 -8.33 8.77
CA TYR A 13 11.10 -7.91 10.11
C TYR A 13 9.68 -8.38 10.45
N LEU A 14 8.76 -8.43 9.49
CA LEU A 14 7.36 -8.81 9.74
C LEU A 14 7.18 -10.32 9.80
N SER A 15 7.67 -11.07 8.81
CA SER A 15 7.47 -12.53 8.73
C SER A 15 8.53 -13.33 9.47
N GLY A 16 9.74 -12.80 9.64
CA GLY A 16 10.89 -13.55 10.16
C GLY A 16 11.56 -14.46 9.12
N GLU A 17 11.10 -14.44 7.89
CA GLU A 17 11.66 -15.25 6.81
C GLU A 17 12.93 -14.61 6.23
N SER A 18 13.79 -15.45 5.64
CA SER A 18 14.93 -14.97 4.88
C SER A 18 14.48 -14.56 3.48
N ILE A 19 14.75 -13.32 3.12
CA ILE A 19 14.39 -12.75 1.82
C ILE A 19 15.61 -12.12 1.15
N ASP A 20 15.59 -11.99 -0.18
CA ASP A 20 16.64 -11.31 -0.92
C ASP A 20 16.73 -9.84 -0.51
N GLU A 21 17.93 -9.38 -0.23
CA GLU A 21 18.19 -7.97 0.04
C GLU A 21 18.23 -7.19 -1.27
N THR A 22 17.38 -6.18 -1.36
CA THR A 22 17.37 -5.19 -2.44
C THR A 22 17.49 -3.80 -1.85
N THR A 23 17.86 -2.83 -2.67
CA THR A 23 17.86 -1.41 -2.23
C THR A 23 16.50 -0.96 -1.75
N TYR A 24 15.43 -1.53 -2.30
CA TYR A 24 14.05 -1.23 -1.95
C TYR A 24 13.63 -1.90 -0.63
N GLU A 25 14.10 -3.13 -0.41
CA GLU A 25 13.76 -3.93 0.75
C GLU A 25 14.22 -3.29 2.06
N SER A 26 15.40 -2.65 2.06
CA SER A 26 15.92 -1.93 3.23
C SER A 26 14.97 -0.81 3.70
N PHE A 27 14.35 -0.08 2.76
CA PHE A 27 13.37 0.96 3.11
C PHE A 27 12.08 0.37 3.67
N ARG A 28 11.58 -0.73 3.08
CA ARG A 28 10.40 -1.42 3.59
C ARG A 28 10.62 -1.93 5.01
N GLN A 29 11.80 -2.49 5.29
CA GLN A 29 12.17 -2.93 6.65
C GLN A 29 12.17 -1.76 7.64
N ALA A 30 12.75 -0.62 7.25
CA ALA A 30 12.77 0.57 8.08
C ALA A 30 11.35 1.09 8.38
N LEU A 31 10.47 1.11 7.37
CA LEU A 31 9.06 1.50 7.55
C LEU A 31 8.31 0.53 8.48
N ALA A 32 8.52 -0.78 8.32
CA ALA A 32 7.88 -1.77 9.20
C ALA A 32 8.30 -1.58 10.66
N ARG A 33 9.60 -1.33 10.92
CA ARG A 33 10.11 -1.01 12.26
C ARG A 33 9.51 0.27 12.81
N LEU A 34 9.48 1.35 12.03
CA LEU A 34 8.88 2.62 12.43
C LEU A 34 7.41 2.43 12.86
N LEU A 35 6.63 1.70 12.07
CA LEU A 35 5.23 1.45 12.39
C LEU A 35 5.07 0.67 13.70
N VAL A 36 5.85 -0.40 13.88
CA VAL A 36 5.73 -1.26 15.08
C VAL A 36 6.35 -0.58 16.32
N GLU A 37 7.61 -0.14 16.23
CA GLU A 37 8.39 0.29 17.39
C GLU A 37 8.08 1.72 17.82
N GLU A 38 7.83 2.63 16.86
CA GLU A 38 7.61 4.05 17.17
C GLU A 38 6.14 4.46 17.13
N ARG A 39 5.33 3.85 16.24
CA ARG A 39 3.90 4.17 16.10
C ARG A 39 2.99 3.22 16.86
N GLY A 40 3.52 2.10 17.39
CA GLY A 40 2.82 1.15 18.26
C GLY A 40 1.84 0.24 17.54
N TYR A 41 2.06 -0.04 16.27
CA TYR A 41 1.24 -0.97 15.51
C TYR A 41 1.52 -2.40 15.94
N PRO A 42 0.49 -3.24 16.20
CA PRO A 42 0.71 -4.65 16.44
C PRO A 42 1.31 -5.31 15.19
N LYS A 43 2.40 -6.04 15.35
CA LYS A 43 3.15 -6.64 14.25
C LYS A 43 2.30 -7.60 13.41
N ASP A 44 1.41 -8.35 14.05
CA ASP A 44 0.47 -9.29 13.43
C ASP A 44 -0.64 -8.61 12.60
N ARG A 45 -0.77 -7.29 12.70
CA ARG A 45 -1.71 -6.48 11.91
C ARG A 45 -1.09 -5.89 10.64
N LEU A 46 0.19 -6.10 10.41
CA LEU A 46 0.90 -5.64 9.23
C LEU A 46 1.16 -6.80 8.29
N LYS A 47 0.84 -6.62 7.01
CA LYS A 47 1.23 -7.55 5.94
C LYS A 47 2.00 -6.82 4.86
N ALA A 48 3.14 -7.38 4.49
CA ALA A 48 3.97 -6.84 3.43
C ALA A 48 3.60 -7.41 2.06
N LYS A 49 3.92 -6.67 1.00
CA LYS A 49 3.86 -7.13 -0.41
C LYS A 49 2.51 -7.76 -0.79
N GLN A 50 1.42 -7.08 -0.39
CA GLN A 50 0.07 -7.51 -0.77
C GLN A 50 -0.28 -6.94 -2.14
N ASP A 51 -0.63 -7.80 -3.10
CA ASP A 51 -0.88 -7.40 -4.48
C ASP A 51 -2.30 -6.85 -4.69
N ILE A 52 -2.39 -5.78 -5.47
CA ILE A 52 -3.60 -5.38 -6.16
C ILE A 52 -3.51 -5.97 -7.56
N CYS A 53 -4.28 -7.02 -7.82
CA CYS A 53 -4.40 -7.62 -9.15
C CYS A 53 -5.56 -6.97 -9.91
N TYR A 54 -5.34 -6.64 -11.17
CA TYR A 54 -6.34 -6.02 -12.04
C TYR A 54 -6.11 -6.41 -13.51
N GLU A 55 -7.07 -6.11 -14.37
CA GLU A 55 -7.02 -6.44 -15.78
C GLU A 55 -7.29 -5.18 -16.61
N ILE A 56 -6.55 -5.02 -17.71
CA ILE A 56 -6.76 -3.99 -18.72
C ILE A 56 -6.81 -4.66 -20.08
N ASP A 57 -7.93 -4.49 -20.77
CA ASP A 57 -8.15 -5.01 -22.12
C ASP A 57 -7.84 -6.52 -22.28
N GLY A 58 -8.12 -7.32 -21.22
CA GLY A 58 -7.89 -8.75 -21.17
C GLY A 58 -6.48 -9.17 -20.69
N GLU A 59 -5.60 -8.21 -20.42
CA GLU A 59 -4.24 -8.48 -19.93
C GLU A 59 -4.16 -8.27 -18.40
N PRO A 60 -3.60 -9.25 -17.65
CA PRO A 60 -3.49 -9.16 -16.21
C PRO A 60 -2.28 -8.33 -15.78
N PHE A 61 -2.50 -7.50 -14.78
CA PHE A 61 -1.47 -6.68 -14.13
C PHE A 61 -1.55 -6.82 -12.61
N HIS A 62 -0.44 -6.52 -11.94
CA HIS A 62 -0.41 -6.43 -10.48
C HIS A 62 0.44 -5.25 -9.99
N ARG A 63 0.17 -4.83 -8.76
CA ARG A 63 0.92 -3.81 -8.06
C ARG A 63 1.08 -4.25 -6.61
N PRO A 64 2.27 -4.64 -6.17
CA PRO A 64 2.52 -4.93 -4.76
C PRO A 64 2.44 -3.64 -3.93
N ILE A 65 1.72 -3.70 -2.83
CA ILE A 65 1.67 -2.66 -1.80
C ILE A 65 2.67 -3.01 -0.72
N ASP A 66 3.51 -2.05 -0.35
CA ASP A 66 4.64 -2.30 0.54
C ASP A 66 4.22 -2.83 1.90
N ILE A 67 3.26 -2.15 2.55
CA ILE A 67 2.68 -2.59 3.82
C ILE A 67 1.18 -2.28 3.82
N VAL A 68 0.38 -3.26 4.19
CA VAL A 68 -1.05 -3.10 4.46
C VAL A 68 -1.30 -3.34 5.93
N VAL A 69 -2.06 -2.44 6.54
CA VAL A 69 -2.42 -2.51 7.97
C VAL A 69 -3.88 -2.89 8.09
N TYR A 70 -4.14 -3.85 8.95
CA TYR A 70 -5.47 -4.39 9.22
C TYR A 70 -5.94 -4.03 10.63
N ASP A 71 -7.21 -3.72 10.78
CA ASP A 71 -7.84 -3.55 12.08
C ASP A 71 -8.03 -4.91 12.83
N PRO A 72 -8.52 -4.89 14.09
CA PRO A 72 -8.81 -6.13 14.82
C PRO A 72 -9.81 -7.06 14.13
N ASP A 73 -10.68 -6.54 13.27
CA ASP A 73 -11.66 -7.31 12.50
C ASP A 73 -11.12 -7.81 11.15
N ASN A 74 -9.80 -7.70 10.93
CA ASN A 74 -9.10 -8.03 9.68
C ASN A 74 -9.57 -7.24 8.44
N ARG A 75 -10.06 -6.01 8.62
CA ARG A 75 -10.34 -5.11 7.51
C ARG A 75 -9.12 -4.24 7.22
N PRO A 76 -8.77 -3.99 5.96
CA PRO A 76 -7.67 -3.09 5.62
C PRO A 76 -8.06 -1.65 6.03
N VAL A 77 -7.19 -0.99 6.79
CA VAL A 77 -7.44 0.38 7.28
C VAL A 77 -6.43 1.40 6.80
N LEU A 78 -5.23 0.95 6.44
CA LEU A 78 -4.17 1.81 5.92
C LEU A 78 -3.32 1.04 4.90
N LEU A 79 -3.08 1.65 3.74
CA LEU A 79 -2.03 1.25 2.83
C LEU A 79 -0.82 2.17 3.00
N VAL A 80 0.37 1.61 3.11
CA VAL A 80 1.63 2.37 3.14
C VAL A 80 2.41 2.03 1.89
N MET A 81 2.76 3.06 1.12
CA MET A 81 3.50 2.95 -0.12
C MET A 81 4.78 3.77 -0.05
N PHE A 82 5.89 3.12 -0.35
CA PHE A 82 7.17 3.80 -0.53
C PHE A 82 7.25 4.41 -1.93
N CYS A 83 7.81 5.60 -2.03
CA CYS A 83 8.13 6.25 -3.29
C CYS A 83 9.60 6.66 -3.35
N SER A 84 10.19 6.56 -4.54
CA SER A 84 11.59 6.96 -4.78
C SER A 84 11.74 8.38 -5.32
N GLY A 85 10.68 9.17 -5.23
CA GLY A 85 10.63 10.53 -5.75
C GLY A 85 9.83 11.45 -4.84
N SER A 86 9.32 12.55 -5.39
CA SER A 86 8.47 13.47 -4.63
C SER A 86 7.19 12.76 -4.16
N VAL A 87 6.93 12.79 -2.86
CA VAL A 87 5.74 12.22 -2.23
C VAL A 87 4.44 12.65 -2.94
N GLY A 88 4.32 13.94 -3.26
CA GLY A 88 3.15 14.50 -3.93
C GLY A 88 2.83 13.87 -5.30
N SER A 89 3.83 13.33 -5.99
CA SER A 89 3.63 12.65 -7.28
C SER A 89 2.93 11.30 -7.17
N TYR A 90 2.93 10.70 -5.97
CA TYR A 90 2.36 9.37 -5.71
C TYR A 90 1.05 9.39 -4.93
N GLU A 91 0.58 10.55 -4.47
CA GLU A 91 -0.63 10.69 -3.65
C GLU A 91 -1.86 10.12 -4.35
N ARG A 92 -2.02 10.41 -5.64
CA ARG A 92 -3.16 9.91 -6.40
C ARG A 92 -3.09 8.40 -6.63
N GLU A 93 -1.90 7.86 -6.91
CA GLU A 93 -1.70 6.41 -7.01
C GLU A 93 -2.10 5.72 -5.71
N ALA A 94 -1.61 6.21 -4.58
CA ALA A 94 -1.88 5.62 -3.27
C ALA A 94 -3.36 5.70 -2.87
N SER A 95 -4.03 6.82 -3.12
CA SER A 95 -5.46 6.97 -2.86
C SER A 95 -6.29 5.99 -3.70
N VAL A 96 -5.94 5.82 -4.97
CA VAL A 96 -6.63 4.87 -5.85
C VAL A 96 -6.32 3.43 -5.45
N ALA A 97 -5.06 3.12 -5.10
CA ALA A 97 -4.65 1.81 -4.58
C ALA A 97 -5.48 1.39 -3.36
N ALA A 98 -5.62 2.31 -2.39
CA ALA A 98 -6.40 2.05 -1.18
C ALA A 98 -7.87 1.74 -1.48
N ARG A 99 -8.46 2.39 -2.47
CA ARG A 99 -9.83 2.13 -2.89
C ARG A 99 -9.99 0.82 -3.67
N LEU A 100 -8.98 0.41 -4.42
CA LEU A 100 -8.99 -0.82 -5.24
C LEU A 100 -8.56 -2.06 -4.45
N PHE A 101 -8.08 -1.90 -3.22
CA PHE A 101 -7.45 -2.98 -2.48
C PHE A 101 -8.40 -4.17 -2.28
N PRO A 102 -7.93 -5.42 -2.52
CA PRO A 102 -8.73 -6.63 -2.31
C PRO A 102 -9.17 -6.77 -0.84
N GLY A 103 -10.38 -7.26 -0.61
CA GLY A 103 -10.95 -7.39 0.74
C GLY A 103 -11.64 -6.15 1.27
N GLY A 104 -11.75 -5.13 0.44
CA GLY A 104 -12.46 -3.87 0.72
C GLY A 104 -11.55 -2.65 0.68
N PRO A 105 -12.13 -1.48 0.41
CA PRO A 105 -11.36 -0.25 0.35
C PRO A 105 -10.80 0.11 1.72
N ALA A 106 -9.51 0.40 1.78
CA ALA A 106 -8.91 1.01 2.96
C ALA A 106 -9.25 2.51 3.01
N PRO A 107 -9.69 3.05 4.15
CA PRO A 107 -10.05 4.46 4.26
C PRO A 107 -8.88 5.43 4.15
N LEU A 108 -7.67 4.97 4.47
CA LEU A 108 -6.48 5.80 4.55
C LEU A 108 -5.33 5.22 3.72
N ALA A 109 -4.47 6.10 3.21
CA ALA A 109 -3.20 5.74 2.61
C ALA A 109 -2.07 6.63 3.11
N VAL A 110 -0.86 6.11 3.14
CA VAL A 110 0.37 6.86 3.37
C VAL A 110 1.30 6.65 2.19
N VAL A 111 1.86 7.73 1.69
CA VAL A 111 3.01 7.70 0.78
C VAL A 111 4.20 8.28 1.52
N THR A 112 5.36 7.66 1.37
CA THR A 112 6.59 8.14 2.03
C THR A 112 7.84 7.78 1.23
N ASP A 113 8.83 8.67 1.29
CA ASP A 113 10.21 8.44 0.82
C ASP A 113 11.17 8.12 1.98
N THR A 114 10.62 7.87 3.19
CA THR A 114 11.30 7.67 4.47
C THR A 114 11.81 8.94 5.16
N THR A 115 11.84 10.07 4.48
CA THR A 115 12.23 11.39 5.03
C THR A 115 11.03 12.31 5.15
N SER A 116 10.08 12.14 4.26
CA SER A 116 8.79 12.84 4.22
C SER A 116 7.65 11.84 4.03
N ALA A 117 6.45 12.22 4.40
CA ALA A 117 5.26 11.42 4.20
C ALA A 117 4.04 12.31 3.94
N ALA A 118 3.03 11.76 3.28
CA ALA A 118 1.69 12.32 3.19
C ALA A 118 0.67 11.27 3.65
N LEU A 119 -0.20 11.67 4.57
CA LEU A 119 -1.37 10.88 4.97
C LEU A 119 -2.58 11.36 4.16
N LEU A 120 -3.27 10.43 3.54
CA LEU A 120 -4.32 10.68 2.56
C LEU A 120 -5.67 10.11 3.03
N ASP A 121 -6.74 10.83 2.77
CA ASP A 121 -8.09 10.30 2.73
C ASP A 121 -8.30 9.57 1.40
N ALA A 122 -8.41 8.26 1.42
CA ALA A 122 -8.54 7.48 0.19
C ALA A 122 -9.87 7.74 -0.54
N ALA A 123 -10.95 8.06 0.17
CA ALA A 123 -12.25 8.34 -0.43
C ALA A 123 -12.28 9.73 -1.09
N GLY A 124 -11.81 10.75 -0.39
CA GLY A 124 -11.75 12.12 -0.86
C GLY A 124 -10.55 12.42 -1.75
N GLY A 125 -9.50 11.61 -1.69
CA GLY A 125 -8.23 11.81 -2.42
C GLY A 125 -7.44 13.02 -1.93
N GLY A 126 -7.79 13.57 -0.76
CA GLY A 126 -7.14 14.74 -0.19
C GLY A 126 -6.03 14.40 0.79
N VAL A 127 -5.03 15.28 0.88
CA VAL A 127 -3.98 15.21 1.91
C VAL A 127 -4.57 15.65 3.24
N LEU A 128 -4.47 14.79 4.27
CA LEU A 128 -4.90 15.08 5.64
C LEU A 128 -3.77 15.71 6.47
N ALA A 129 -2.55 15.26 6.25
CA ALA A 129 -1.36 15.77 6.94
C ALA A 129 -0.09 15.40 6.17
N GLU A 130 0.98 16.18 6.37
CA GLU A 130 2.29 15.97 5.73
C GLU A 130 3.42 15.84 6.76
N GLY A 131 4.55 15.27 6.29
CA GLY A 131 5.73 14.97 7.07
C GLY A 131 5.65 13.62 7.80
N MET A 132 6.77 13.12 8.31
CA MET A 132 6.82 11.80 8.97
C MET A 132 5.92 11.68 10.20
N ASN A 133 5.61 12.81 10.85
CA ASN A 133 4.65 12.84 11.97
C ASN A 133 3.19 12.70 11.55
N ALA A 134 2.90 12.82 10.26
CA ALA A 134 1.56 12.56 9.70
C ALA A 134 1.17 11.08 9.78
N ILE A 135 2.15 10.17 9.84
CA ILE A 135 1.88 8.74 10.04
C ILE A 135 1.28 8.56 11.44
N PRO A 136 -0.02 8.19 11.56
CA PRO A 136 -0.71 8.19 12.84
C PRO A 136 -0.13 7.10 13.77
N ARG A 137 -0.35 7.24 15.08
CA ARG A 137 -0.16 6.13 16.01
C ARG A 137 -1.30 5.13 15.87
N TRP A 138 -1.09 3.88 16.28
CA TRP A 138 -2.06 2.79 16.15
C TRP A 138 -3.49 3.17 16.59
N ARG A 139 -3.64 3.70 17.80
CA ARG A 139 -4.95 4.11 18.32
C ARG A 139 -5.59 5.21 17.47
N GLN A 140 -4.79 6.21 17.10
CA GLN A 140 -5.25 7.30 16.26
C GLN A 140 -5.68 6.82 14.88
N LEU A 141 -4.93 5.85 14.30
CA LEU A 141 -5.30 5.23 13.03
C LEU A 141 -6.70 4.61 13.10
N LEU A 142 -6.99 3.83 14.15
CA LEU A 142 -8.29 3.18 14.30
C LEU A 142 -9.43 4.18 14.46
N GLU A 143 -9.22 5.26 15.22
CA GLU A 143 -10.17 6.35 15.37
C GLU A 143 -10.45 7.04 14.02
N MET A 144 -9.39 7.39 13.28
CA MET A 144 -9.51 8.00 11.97
C MET A 144 -10.18 7.09 10.93
N ALA A 145 -9.87 5.79 10.95
CA ALA A 145 -10.46 4.82 10.04
C ALA A 145 -11.95 4.57 10.35
N ALA A 146 -12.35 4.61 11.61
CA ALA A 146 -13.76 4.46 12.01
C ALA A 146 -14.64 5.64 11.53
N GLU A 147 -14.07 6.85 11.50
CA GLU A 147 -14.75 8.06 11.02
C GLU A 147 -14.87 8.11 9.48
N ARG A 148 -13.96 7.42 8.77
CA ARG A 148 -13.80 7.48 7.29
C ARG A 148 -14.12 6.13 6.65
N ARG A 149 -15.37 5.69 6.76
CA ARG A 149 -15.78 4.46 6.09
C ARG A 149 -15.74 4.65 4.57
N ALA A 150 -14.86 3.91 3.91
CA ALA A 150 -14.86 3.86 2.47
C ALA A 150 -15.97 2.93 1.98
N GLU A 151 -16.86 3.46 1.16
CA GLU A 151 -17.94 2.68 0.55
C GLU A 151 -17.38 1.71 -0.50
N PRO A 152 -17.96 0.49 -0.61
CA PRO A 152 -17.62 -0.42 -1.70
C PRO A 152 -17.81 0.25 -3.06
N LEU A 153 -16.90 -0.02 -3.97
CA LEU A 153 -16.99 0.51 -5.33
C LEU A 153 -18.06 -0.22 -6.14
N THR A 154 -18.83 0.53 -6.94
CA THR A 154 -19.58 -0.05 -8.04
C THR A 154 -18.63 -0.58 -9.11
N GLU A 155 -19.10 -1.47 -9.99
CA GLU A 155 -18.30 -2.00 -11.09
C GLU A 155 -17.76 -0.88 -11.99
N GLU A 156 -18.61 0.07 -12.38
CA GLU A 156 -18.22 1.23 -13.17
C GLU A 156 -17.13 2.11 -12.48
N GLN A 157 -17.29 2.34 -11.17
CA GLN A 157 -16.29 3.08 -10.39
C GLN A 157 -14.97 2.31 -10.33
N ARG A 158 -15.03 0.98 -10.16
CA ARG A 158 -13.85 0.13 -10.15
C ARG A 158 -13.12 0.18 -11.48
N ASP A 159 -13.80 0.00 -12.61
CA ASP A 159 -13.21 0.05 -13.94
C ASP A 159 -12.53 1.38 -14.21
N ARG A 160 -13.18 2.48 -13.86
CA ARG A 160 -12.60 3.81 -13.97
C ARG A 160 -11.33 3.96 -13.13
N LEU A 161 -11.34 3.49 -11.89
CA LEU A 161 -10.19 3.58 -10.99
C LEU A 161 -9.05 2.67 -11.44
N VAL A 162 -9.34 1.48 -11.96
CA VAL A 162 -8.34 0.57 -12.52
C VAL A 162 -7.60 1.24 -13.68
N ARG A 163 -8.29 1.90 -14.59
CA ARG A 163 -7.66 2.64 -15.69
C ARG A 163 -6.77 3.78 -15.19
N ILE A 164 -7.23 4.53 -14.19
CA ILE A 164 -6.42 5.56 -13.53
C ILE A 164 -5.18 4.93 -12.89
N PHE A 165 -5.36 3.85 -12.13
CA PHE A 165 -4.28 3.16 -11.44
C PHE A 165 -3.22 2.64 -12.41
N HIS A 166 -3.66 2.06 -13.53
CA HIS A 166 -2.78 1.57 -14.58
C HIS A 166 -1.88 2.67 -15.18
N THR A 167 -2.35 3.91 -15.29
CA THR A 167 -1.52 5.02 -15.79
C THR A 167 -0.32 5.32 -14.90
N TYR A 168 -0.39 5.00 -13.60
CA TYR A 168 0.71 5.18 -12.65
C TYR A 168 1.57 3.92 -12.51
N SER A 169 0.94 2.75 -12.49
CA SER A 169 1.57 1.49 -12.10
C SER A 169 2.01 0.62 -13.29
N GLY A 170 1.32 0.71 -14.43
CA GLY A 170 1.50 -0.21 -15.55
C GLY A 170 2.90 -0.21 -16.18
N PHE A 171 3.60 0.92 -16.11
CA PHE A 171 4.98 1.03 -16.61
C PHE A 171 6.01 0.33 -15.73
N LEU A 172 5.71 0.24 -14.44
CA LEU A 172 6.69 -0.20 -13.43
C LEU A 172 6.58 -1.70 -13.15
N PHE A 173 5.39 -2.25 -13.25
CA PHE A 173 5.09 -3.60 -12.79
C PHE A 173 4.60 -4.54 -13.88
N GLY A 174 4.63 -4.17 -15.14
CA GLY A 174 4.41 -5.00 -16.31
C GLY A 174 3.30 -6.05 -16.24
N ALA A 175 3.12 -6.84 -17.31
CA ALA A 175 2.21 -7.99 -17.31
C ALA A 175 2.65 -9.04 -16.27
N CYS A 176 1.73 -9.42 -15.41
CA CYS A 176 2.02 -10.32 -14.30
C CYS A 176 2.19 -11.77 -14.74
N CYS A 177 3.03 -12.48 -13.98
CA CYS A 177 3.06 -13.93 -13.96
C CYS A 177 1.65 -14.52 -13.69
N GLN A 178 1.46 -15.73 -14.20
CA GLN A 178 0.17 -16.47 -14.28
C GLN A 178 -0.58 -16.69 -12.96
N ASP A 179 0.00 -16.32 -11.82
CA ASP A 179 -0.54 -16.58 -10.48
C ASP A 179 -1.52 -15.50 -9.96
N CYS A 180 -1.59 -14.34 -10.61
CA CYS A 180 -2.49 -13.24 -10.25
C CYS A 180 -3.83 -13.30 -11.00
N ARG A 181 -4.52 -14.44 -11.02
CA ARG A 181 -5.90 -14.47 -11.51
C ARG A 181 -6.85 -13.98 -10.42
N PRO A 182 -7.67 -12.94 -10.67
CA PRO A 182 -8.71 -12.57 -9.74
C PRO A 182 -9.62 -13.79 -9.54
N THR A 183 -9.80 -14.22 -8.29
CA THR A 183 -10.83 -15.20 -7.94
C THR A 183 -12.18 -14.58 -8.30
N ARG A 184 -12.80 -15.11 -9.35
CA ARG A 184 -14.19 -14.78 -9.68
C ARG A 184 -15.04 -15.31 -8.52
N GLY A 185 -15.56 -14.38 -7.69
CA GLY A 185 -16.59 -14.65 -6.70
C GLY A 185 -17.96 -14.74 -7.37
#